data_36fed90f8244d92683b1a5aaca3015f4
#
_entry.id   36fed90f8244d92683b1a5aaca3015f4
#
_cell.length_a   1.000
_cell.length_b   1.000
_cell.length_c   1.000
_cell.angle_alpha   90.00
_cell.angle_beta   90.00
_cell.angle_gamma   90.00
#
_symmetry.space_group_name_H-M   'P 1'
#
loop_
_entity.id
_entity.type
_entity.pdbx_description
1 polymer ?
#
loop_
_entity_poly.entity_id
_entity_poly.type
_entity_poly.pdbx_seq_one_letter_code
_entity_poly.pdbx_strand_id
1 'polypeptide(L)' 'MYTRRDFEVAFQLEAKGMQLADWLFQQRSQGQSLRTIAQALTQRTGMPVSHETIRKWMREG' A
#
# COMPACT_ATOMS: atom_id res chain seq x y z
N MET A 1 -7.00 9.01 11.91
CA MET A 1 -7.05 8.30 10.61
C MET A 1 -5.77 8.57 9.83
N TYR A 2 -5.18 7.55 9.27
CA TYR A 2 -3.94 7.68 8.51
C TYR A 2 -4.23 8.13 7.09
N THR A 3 -3.35 8.98 6.55
CA THR A 3 -3.47 9.45 5.17
C THR A 3 -2.55 8.63 4.27
N ARG A 4 -2.73 8.80 2.94
CA ARG A 4 -1.82 8.15 1.99
C ARG A 4 -0.37 8.55 2.25
N ARG A 5 -0.16 9.82 2.61
CA ARG A 5 1.19 10.32 2.90
C ARG A 5 1.82 9.57 4.07
N ASP A 6 1.03 9.28 5.11
CA ASP A 6 1.54 8.53 6.24
C ASP A 6 2.05 7.16 5.81
N PHE A 7 1.28 6.48 4.94
CA PHE A 7 1.68 5.18 4.44
C PHE A 7 2.90 5.27 3.53
N GLU A 8 2.98 6.31 2.71
CA GLU A 8 4.14 6.49 1.85
C GLU A 8 5.42 6.64 2.65
N VAL A 9 5.40 7.46 3.70
CA VAL A 9 6.56 7.66 4.56
C VAL A 9 6.94 6.37 5.27
N ALA A 10 5.97 5.71 5.89
CA ALA A 10 6.22 4.48 6.62
C ALA A 10 6.76 3.39 5.68
N PHE A 11 6.21 3.31 4.48
CA PHE A 11 6.64 2.30 3.51
C PHE A 11 8.08 2.55 3.06
N GLN A 12 8.45 3.80 2.86
CA GLN A 12 9.82 4.12 2.43
C GLN A 12 10.85 3.80 3.50
N LEU A 13 10.48 3.95 4.76
CA LEU A 13 11.37 3.56 5.86
C LEU A 13 11.58 2.05 5.88
N GLU A 14 10.57 1.30 5.49
CA GLU A 14 10.63 -0.16 5.46
C GLU A 14 11.31 -0.68 4.21
N ALA A 15 10.96 -0.12 3.06
CA ALA A 15 11.44 -0.61 1.76
C ALA A 15 12.18 0.51 1.03
N LYS A 16 13.44 0.68 1.35
CA LYS A 16 14.25 1.74 0.77
C LYS A 16 14.34 1.59 -0.74
N GLY A 17 14.13 2.69 -1.44
CA GLY A 17 14.27 2.72 -2.90
C GLY A 17 13.04 2.34 -3.68
N MET A 18 11.98 1.91 -3.04
CA MET A 18 10.73 1.57 -3.72
C MET A 18 9.60 2.46 -3.22
N GLN A 19 8.88 3.09 -4.14
CA GLN A 19 7.74 3.92 -3.79
C GLN A 19 6.49 3.06 -3.58
N LEU A 20 5.59 3.54 -2.72
CA LEU A 20 4.37 2.80 -2.42
C LEU A 20 3.54 2.52 -3.68
N ALA A 21 3.41 3.51 -4.56
CA ALA A 21 2.63 3.33 -5.79
C ALA A 21 3.20 2.21 -6.65
N ASP A 22 4.51 2.14 -6.79
CA ASP A 22 5.15 1.10 -7.57
C ASP A 22 4.91 -0.28 -6.96
N TRP A 23 4.99 -0.37 -5.65
CA TRP A 23 4.75 -1.63 -4.95
C TRP A 23 3.30 -2.09 -5.12
N LEU A 24 2.34 -1.17 -5.04
CA LEU A 24 0.93 -1.50 -5.24
C LEU A 24 0.68 -2.07 -6.63
N PHE A 25 1.23 -1.43 -7.66
CA PHE A 25 1.12 -1.91 -9.02
C PHE A 25 1.75 -3.29 -9.19
N GLN A 26 2.90 -3.48 -8.58
CA GLN A 26 3.60 -4.75 -8.66
C GLN A 26 2.76 -5.87 -8.04
N GLN A 27 2.15 -5.62 -6.88
CA GLN A 27 1.31 -6.60 -6.23
C GLN A 27 0.10 -6.98 -7.09
N ARG A 28 -0.54 -5.99 -7.71
CA ARG A 28 -1.66 -6.26 -8.61
C ARG A 28 -1.22 -7.04 -9.84
N SER A 29 -0.08 -6.72 -10.40
CA SER A 29 0.47 -7.45 -11.54
C SER A 29 0.70 -8.91 -11.23
N GLN A 30 1.00 -9.21 -9.97
CA GLN A 30 1.21 -10.59 -9.53
C GLN A 30 -0.10 -11.32 -9.22
N GLY A 31 -1.24 -10.67 -9.42
CA GLY A 31 -2.53 -11.29 -9.19
C GLY A 31 -3.02 -11.23 -7.76
N GLN A 32 -2.39 -10.42 -6.92
CA GLN A 32 -2.81 -10.29 -5.53
C GLN A 32 -4.13 -9.53 -5.42
N SER A 33 -5.01 -10.00 -4.52
CA SER A 33 -6.27 -9.30 -4.28
C SER A 33 -6.03 -8.04 -3.47
N LEU A 34 -6.98 -7.10 -3.55
CA LEU A 34 -6.88 -5.86 -2.78
C LEU A 34 -6.81 -6.12 -1.28
N ARG A 35 -7.54 -7.14 -0.81
CA ARG A 35 -7.49 -7.52 0.61
C ARG A 35 -6.11 -7.99 1.01
N THR A 36 -5.50 -8.83 0.20
CA THR A 36 -4.15 -9.33 0.46
C THR A 36 -3.15 -8.19 0.48
N ILE A 37 -3.29 -7.25 -0.45
CA ILE A 37 -2.41 -6.08 -0.50
C ILE A 37 -2.58 -5.22 0.75
N ALA A 38 -3.82 -5.01 1.18
CA ALA A 38 -4.09 -4.22 2.38
C ALA A 38 -3.49 -4.88 3.62
N GLN A 39 -3.61 -6.20 3.74
CA GLN A 39 -3.01 -6.91 4.87
C GLN A 39 -1.49 -6.80 4.86
N ALA A 40 -0.89 -6.97 3.69
CA ALA A 40 0.56 -6.87 3.57
C ALA A 40 1.05 -5.47 3.93
N LEU A 41 0.34 -4.44 3.48
CA LEU A 41 0.71 -3.07 3.79
C LEU A 41 0.58 -2.78 5.28
N THR A 42 -0.50 -3.28 5.90
CA THR A 42 -0.69 -3.12 7.34
C THR A 42 0.47 -3.76 8.11
N GLN A 43 0.90 -4.94 7.69
CA GLN A 43 2.01 -5.61 8.36
C GLN A 43 3.33 -4.87 8.19
N ARG A 44 3.55 -4.30 7.01
CA ARG A 44 4.80 -3.58 6.74
C ARG A 44 4.88 -2.24 7.47
N THR A 45 3.76 -1.54 7.56
CA THR A 45 3.76 -0.19 8.12
C THR A 45 3.32 -0.14 9.58
N GLY A 46 2.64 -1.19 10.04
CA GLY A 46 2.05 -1.20 11.38
C GLY A 46 0.79 -0.36 11.47
N MET A 47 0.27 0.13 10.35
CA MET A 47 -0.91 0.99 10.32
C MET A 47 -2.04 0.28 9.56
N PRO A 48 -3.25 0.21 10.13
CA PRO A 48 -4.36 -0.46 9.47
C PRO A 48 -4.83 0.30 8.23
N VAL A 49 -5.18 -0.45 7.18
CA VAL A 49 -5.72 0.10 5.95
C VAL A 49 -6.72 -0.88 5.37
N SER A 50 -7.81 -0.36 4.81
CA SER A 50 -8.83 -1.20 4.20
C SER A 50 -8.54 -1.41 2.72
N HIS A 51 -9.11 -2.49 2.16
CA HIS A 51 -8.95 -2.76 0.73
C HIS A 51 -9.61 -1.68 -0.13
N GLU A 52 -10.64 -1.03 0.37
CA GLU A 52 -11.29 0.05 -0.37
C GLU A 52 -10.38 1.27 -0.49
N THR A 53 -9.61 1.54 0.55
CA THR A 53 -8.63 2.62 0.50
C THR A 53 -7.56 2.31 -0.55
N ILE A 54 -7.09 1.07 -0.60
CA ILE A 54 -6.13 0.66 -1.61
C ILE A 54 -6.72 0.84 -3.02
N ARG A 55 -7.97 0.44 -3.21
CA ARG A 55 -8.65 0.61 -4.51
C ARG A 55 -8.68 2.08 -4.92
N LYS A 56 -9.01 2.95 -3.97
CA LYS A 56 -9.08 4.38 -4.24
C LYS A 56 -7.73 4.92 -4.66
N TRP A 57 -6.68 4.55 -3.95
CA TRP A 57 -5.33 5.00 -4.29
C TRP A 57 -4.91 4.56 -5.68
N MET A 58 -5.23 3.34 -6.04
CA MET A 58 -4.87 2.81 -7.35
C MET A 58 -5.65 3.47 -8.48
N ARG A 59 -6.90 3.88 -8.19
CA ARG A 59 -7.71 4.59 -9.17
C ARG A 59 -7.18 6.00 -9.40
N GLU A 60 -6.72 6.65 -8.35
CA GLU A 60 -6.22 8.02 -8.42
C GLU A 60 -4.83 8.12 -9.02
N GLY A 61 -4.08 7.09 -8.89
CA GLY A 61 -2.71 7.12 -9.27
C GLY A 61 -2.32 6.32 -10.42
#